data_4b56e062b999178f179fe858fa5f02ac
#
_entry.id   4b56e062b999178f179fe858fa5f02ac
#
_cell.length_a   1.000
_cell.length_b   1.000
_cell.length_c   1.000
_cell.angle_alpha   90.00
_cell.angle_beta   90.00
_cell.angle_gamma   90.00
#
_symmetry.space_group_name_H-M   'P 1'
#
loop_
_entity.id
_entity.type
_entity.pdbx_description
1 polymer ?
#
loop_
_entity_poly.entity_id
_entity_poly.type
_entity_poly.pdbx_seq_one_letter_code
_entity_poly.pdbx_strand_id
1 'polypeptide(L)'
;DFGGTPIGNSRVKLTNIDDCVKKGYISEGQDPLDVAANQLSKDRIDILHTIGGDDTNTMAAALARHLEKKGNRLTVVGLPKTVDNDVIPVKQTLGAWTAAEQGARFFQNIANENTTSRRQLIIHEVMGRHCGWLTAGTAYEYRKSLENMTFLPELNISKERWDVHAVYIPEIDVDFQKESQRLRKGMDENDCVNIFLSEGAGMDAIVREIESKGEEVPCDAFGHVRLDDINRGQWFAKQFAEALDADKTLIQKSG
;
A
#
# COMPACT_ATOMS: atom_id res chain seq x y z
N ASP A 1 -15.41 15.72 11.92
CA ASP A 1 -15.60 14.28 11.90
C ASP A 1 -16.03 13.78 10.53
N PHE A 2 -15.75 14.55 9.49
CA PHE A 2 -15.94 14.16 8.10
C PHE A 2 -14.58 13.82 7.50
N GLY A 3 -14.47 12.68 6.81
CA GLY A 3 -13.29 12.32 6.06
C GLY A 3 -13.10 13.16 4.79
N GLY A 4 -11.95 13.01 4.13
CA GLY A 4 -11.65 13.70 2.88
C GLY A 4 -11.05 15.09 3.08
N THR A 5 -11.29 15.98 2.11
CA THR A 5 -10.76 17.35 2.12
C THR A 5 -11.83 18.35 1.73
N PRO A 6 -12.00 19.45 2.49
CA PRO A 6 -12.97 20.50 2.15
C PRO A 6 -12.55 21.33 0.92
N ILE A 7 -11.27 21.31 0.55
CA ILE A 7 -10.73 22.04 -0.60
C ILE A 7 -10.62 21.20 -1.88
N GLY A 8 -11.10 19.96 -1.84
CA GLY A 8 -10.97 19.02 -2.96
C GLY A 8 -9.55 18.48 -3.15
N ASN A 9 -9.34 17.75 -4.23
CA ASN A 9 -8.03 17.24 -4.63
C ASN A 9 -7.84 17.35 -6.14
N SER A 10 -6.59 17.18 -6.58
CA SER A 10 -6.23 17.10 -7.99
C SER A 10 -5.21 15.98 -8.21
N ARG A 11 -5.33 15.31 -9.36
CA ARG A 11 -4.35 14.32 -9.86
C ARG A 11 -3.64 14.82 -11.12
N VAL A 12 -3.59 16.13 -11.32
CA VAL A 12 -2.91 16.73 -12.47
C VAL A 12 -1.41 16.70 -12.25
N LYS A 13 -0.68 16.11 -13.19
CA LYS A 13 0.79 16.16 -13.24
C LYS A 13 1.22 17.24 -14.23
N LEU A 14 1.72 18.38 -13.75
CA LEU A 14 2.14 19.51 -14.59
C LEU A 14 3.31 19.17 -15.53
N THR A 15 4.00 18.05 -15.30
CA THR A 15 5.06 17.56 -16.20
C THR A 15 4.54 16.62 -17.28
N ASN A 16 3.27 16.22 -17.25
CA ASN A 16 2.63 15.41 -18.28
C ASN A 16 1.81 16.33 -19.20
N ILE A 17 2.49 16.89 -20.21
CA ILE A 17 1.91 17.86 -21.15
C ILE A 17 0.73 17.26 -21.92
N ASP A 18 0.89 16.03 -22.42
CA ASP A 18 -0.13 15.35 -23.23
C ASP A 18 -1.43 15.13 -22.45
N ASP A 19 -1.32 14.71 -21.17
CA ASP A 19 -2.49 14.55 -20.31
C ASP A 19 -3.18 15.88 -20.01
N CYS A 20 -2.39 16.95 -19.80
CA CYS A 20 -2.92 18.29 -19.59
C CYS A 20 -3.66 18.84 -20.83
N VAL A 21 -3.13 18.60 -22.03
CA VAL A 21 -3.80 18.96 -23.29
C VAL A 21 -5.07 18.13 -23.47
N LYS A 22 -4.99 16.81 -23.30
CA LYS A 22 -6.12 15.89 -23.43
C LYS A 22 -7.27 16.22 -22.50
N LYS A 23 -6.98 16.69 -21.29
CA LYS A 23 -7.97 17.11 -20.28
C LYS A 23 -8.44 18.56 -20.47
N GLY A 24 -7.90 19.30 -21.43
CA GLY A 24 -8.28 20.68 -21.71
C GLY A 24 -7.80 21.70 -20.68
N TYR A 25 -6.81 21.37 -19.88
CA TYR A 25 -6.21 22.31 -18.91
C TYR A 25 -5.29 23.33 -19.58
N ILE A 26 -4.69 22.96 -20.71
CA ILE A 26 -3.83 23.80 -21.53
C ILE A 26 -4.12 23.55 -23.02
N SER A 27 -3.73 24.49 -23.88
CA SER A 27 -3.74 24.33 -25.34
C SER A 27 -2.42 23.68 -25.81
N GLU A 28 -2.45 23.10 -27.03
CA GLU A 28 -1.22 22.61 -27.68
C GLU A 28 -0.12 23.68 -27.72
N GLY A 29 1.10 23.29 -27.41
CA GLY A 29 2.26 24.21 -27.38
C GLY A 29 2.42 25.04 -26.12
N GLN A 30 1.51 24.92 -25.15
CA GLN A 30 1.67 25.56 -23.83
C GLN A 30 2.40 24.62 -22.85
N ASP A 31 3.20 25.21 -21.97
CA ASP A 31 3.81 24.50 -20.82
C ASP A 31 2.89 24.62 -19.60
N PRO A 32 2.43 23.50 -19.01
CA PRO A 32 1.57 23.53 -17.82
C PRO A 32 2.22 24.24 -16.62
N LEU A 33 3.56 24.15 -16.49
CA LEU A 33 4.30 24.86 -15.44
C LEU A 33 4.23 26.38 -15.64
N ASP A 34 4.27 26.85 -16.90
CA ASP A 34 4.11 28.27 -17.22
C ASP A 34 2.71 28.75 -16.89
N VAL A 35 1.69 27.98 -17.24
CA VAL A 35 0.29 28.35 -16.97
C VAL A 35 0.07 28.44 -15.45
N ALA A 36 0.55 27.46 -14.70
CA ALA A 36 0.46 27.45 -13.24
C ALA A 36 1.23 28.61 -12.60
N ALA A 37 2.47 28.86 -13.06
CA ALA A 37 3.32 29.94 -12.56
C ALA A 37 2.70 31.31 -12.81
N ASN A 38 2.15 31.54 -14.01
CA ASN A 38 1.49 32.79 -14.36
C ASN A 38 0.23 33.01 -13.51
N GLN A 39 -0.53 31.96 -13.24
CA GLN A 39 -1.73 32.06 -12.41
C GLN A 39 -1.35 32.42 -10.96
N LEU A 40 -0.36 31.73 -10.36
CA LEU A 40 0.12 32.03 -9.01
C LEU A 40 0.62 33.47 -8.89
N SER A 41 1.36 33.96 -9.90
CA SER A 41 1.84 35.34 -9.94
C SER A 41 0.69 36.35 -10.06
N LYS A 42 -0.32 36.06 -10.89
CA LYS A 42 -1.53 36.87 -11.05
C LYS A 42 -2.33 36.96 -9.75
N ASP A 43 -2.43 35.86 -9.05
CA ASP A 43 -3.15 35.76 -7.77
C ASP A 43 -2.32 36.28 -6.58
N ARG A 44 -1.08 36.73 -6.83
CA ARG A 44 -0.14 37.25 -5.82
C ARG A 44 0.12 36.24 -4.69
N ILE A 45 0.33 34.99 -5.05
CA ILE A 45 0.65 33.91 -4.11
C ILE A 45 2.16 33.92 -3.86
N ASP A 46 2.57 34.14 -2.63
CA ASP A 46 3.98 34.12 -2.18
C ASP A 46 4.38 32.79 -1.56
N ILE A 47 3.41 32.06 -0.98
CA ILE A 47 3.63 30.78 -0.31
C ILE A 47 2.62 29.75 -0.82
N LEU A 48 3.12 28.62 -1.28
CA LEU A 48 2.31 27.48 -1.73
C LEU A 48 2.52 26.29 -0.77
N HIS A 49 1.48 25.89 -0.09
CA HIS A 49 1.46 24.63 0.64
C HIS A 49 0.89 23.51 -0.25
N THR A 50 1.64 22.44 -0.43
CA THR A 50 1.18 21.24 -1.13
C THR A 50 1.03 20.09 -0.16
N ILE A 51 -0.12 19.42 -0.16
CA ILE A 51 -0.43 18.30 0.73
C ILE A 51 -0.67 17.07 -0.11
N GLY A 52 0.22 16.08 -0.05
CA GLY A 52 0.09 14.88 -0.88
C GLY A 52 1.27 13.92 -0.78
N GLY A 53 1.22 12.89 -1.59
CA GLY A 53 2.27 11.89 -1.73
C GLY A 53 3.48 12.37 -2.53
N ASP A 54 4.28 11.43 -2.99
CA ASP A 54 5.51 11.66 -3.75
C ASP A 54 5.27 12.51 -5.02
N ASP A 55 4.30 12.14 -5.84
CA ASP A 55 3.94 12.89 -7.06
C ASP A 55 3.64 14.37 -6.76
N THR A 56 2.87 14.66 -5.71
CA THR A 56 2.52 16.04 -5.33
C THR A 56 3.75 16.83 -4.91
N ASN A 57 4.61 16.25 -4.09
CA ASN A 57 5.81 16.91 -3.61
C ASN A 57 6.85 17.10 -4.73
N THR A 58 6.98 16.13 -5.63
CA THR A 58 7.82 16.23 -6.83
C THR A 58 7.35 17.35 -7.76
N MET A 59 6.01 17.46 -7.98
CA MET A 59 5.45 18.55 -8.78
C MET A 59 5.66 19.92 -8.15
N ALA A 60 5.49 20.01 -6.84
CA ALA A 60 5.76 21.25 -6.10
C ALA A 60 7.21 21.72 -6.25
N ALA A 61 8.15 20.78 -6.15
CA ALA A 61 9.58 21.06 -6.37
C ALA A 61 9.88 21.48 -7.82
N ALA A 62 9.25 20.84 -8.81
CA ALA A 62 9.40 21.21 -10.23
C ALA A 62 8.88 22.61 -10.49
N LEU A 63 7.71 22.96 -9.96
CA LEU A 63 7.13 24.31 -10.09
C LEU A 63 8.00 25.38 -9.41
N ALA A 64 8.51 25.11 -8.20
CA ALA A 64 9.42 26.04 -7.51
C ALA A 64 10.67 26.33 -8.33
N ARG A 65 11.34 25.29 -8.85
CA ARG A 65 12.52 25.44 -9.73
C ARG A 65 12.19 26.20 -11.03
N HIS A 66 11.01 25.96 -11.58
CA HIS A 66 10.58 26.66 -12.81
C HIS A 66 10.38 28.15 -12.55
N LEU A 67 9.74 28.53 -11.44
CA LEU A 67 9.56 29.92 -11.02
C LEU A 67 10.87 30.62 -10.72
N GLU A 68 11.79 29.93 -10.02
CA GLU A 68 13.12 30.48 -9.71
C GLU A 68 13.90 30.82 -10.98
N LYS A 69 13.87 29.95 -12.01
CA LYS A 69 14.49 30.22 -13.32
C LYS A 69 13.91 31.44 -14.03
N LYS A 70 12.66 31.80 -13.74
CA LYS A 70 11.98 32.99 -14.28
C LYS A 70 12.15 34.24 -13.42
N GLY A 71 12.94 34.14 -12.35
CA GLY A 71 13.17 35.27 -11.44
C GLY A 71 12.02 35.54 -10.47
N ASN A 72 11.03 34.66 -10.41
CA ASN A 72 9.93 34.75 -9.46
C ASN A 72 10.25 33.96 -8.18
N ARG A 73 10.01 34.58 -7.03
CA ARG A 73 10.16 33.90 -5.74
C ARG A 73 8.81 33.37 -5.28
N LEU A 74 8.71 32.03 -5.19
CA LEU A 74 7.62 31.33 -4.52
C LEU A 74 8.22 30.44 -3.44
N THR A 75 7.77 30.60 -2.21
CA THR A 75 8.09 29.64 -1.16
C THR A 75 7.16 28.45 -1.26
N VAL A 76 7.71 27.26 -1.50
CA VAL A 76 6.93 26.04 -1.57
C VAL A 76 7.20 25.17 -0.34
N VAL A 77 6.13 24.78 0.36
CA VAL A 77 6.19 23.91 1.54
C VAL A 77 5.41 22.64 1.23
N GLY A 78 6.13 21.53 1.04
CA GLY A 78 5.53 20.21 0.84
C GLY A 78 5.19 19.55 2.18
N LEU A 79 3.95 19.11 2.32
CA LEU A 79 3.44 18.38 3.48
C LEU A 79 3.14 16.93 3.05
N PRO A 80 4.02 15.97 3.40
CA PRO A 80 3.85 14.58 2.96
C PRO A 80 2.60 13.94 3.55
N LYS A 81 1.70 13.51 2.68
CA LYS A 81 0.47 12.78 3.02
C LYS A 81 0.40 11.54 2.15
N THR A 82 0.83 10.43 2.71
CA THR A 82 0.72 9.10 2.12
C THR A 82 0.66 8.05 3.22
N VAL A 83 -0.06 6.97 2.99
CA VAL A 83 -0.11 5.83 3.92
C VAL A 83 1.13 4.95 3.80
N ASP A 84 1.87 5.06 2.70
CA ASP A 84 3.05 4.23 2.42
C ASP A 84 4.25 4.59 3.31
N ASN A 85 4.28 5.83 3.84
CA ASN A 85 5.34 6.35 4.70
C ASN A 85 6.75 6.27 4.08
N ASP A 86 6.83 6.48 2.77
CA ASP A 86 8.01 6.26 1.93
C ASP A 86 8.75 7.53 1.49
N VAL A 87 8.37 8.69 2.03
CA VAL A 87 8.97 9.99 1.68
C VAL A 87 10.21 10.27 2.53
N ILE A 88 11.40 10.07 1.95
CA ILE A 88 12.69 10.31 2.61
C ILE A 88 13.03 11.83 2.57
N PRO A 89 13.51 12.45 3.66
CA PRO A 89 13.90 11.88 4.97
C PRO A 89 12.82 11.98 6.06
N VAL A 90 11.57 12.09 5.69
CA VAL A 90 10.47 12.24 6.64
C VAL A 90 10.27 10.95 7.43
N LYS A 91 10.23 11.05 8.76
CA LYS A 91 10.03 9.87 9.62
C LYS A 91 8.60 9.36 9.62
N GLN A 92 7.65 10.27 9.44
CA GLN A 92 6.23 9.97 9.50
C GLN A 92 5.46 10.89 8.56
N THR A 93 4.72 10.30 7.65
CA THR A 93 3.78 10.99 6.76
C THR A 93 2.39 11.03 7.37
N LEU A 94 1.62 12.05 7.00
CA LEU A 94 0.24 12.19 7.46
C LEU A 94 -0.61 11.00 6.97
N GLY A 95 -1.25 10.33 7.89
CA GLY A 95 -2.15 9.20 7.62
C GLY A 95 -1.53 7.82 7.83
N ALA A 96 -0.21 7.67 7.79
CA ALA A 96 0.46 6.36 7.87
C ALA A 96 0.12 5.60 9.16
N TRP A 97 0.28 6.21 10.32
CA TRP A 97 -0.06 5.57 11.61
C TRP A 97 -1.55 5.29 11.75
N THR A 98 -2.40 6.22 11.34
CA THR A 98 -3.86 6.00 11.35
C THR A 98 -4.25 4.80 10.50
N ALA A 99 -3.64 4.65 9.32
CA ALA A 99 -3.88 3.51 8.44
C ALA A 99 -3.42 2.19 9.07
N ALA A 100 -2.24 2.17 9.72
CA ALA A 100 -1.74 0.98 10.41
C ALA A 100 -2.66 0.56 11.57
N GLU A 101 -3.09 1.53 12.42
CA GLU A 101 -4.05 1.25 13.51
C GLU A 101 -5.40 0.74 12.99
N GLN A 102 -5.96 1.38 11.96
CA GLN A 102 -7.26 0.96 11.43
C GLN A 102 -7.16 -0.40 10.74
N GLY A 103 -6.08 -0.67 10.00
CA GLY A 103 -5.80 -1.97 9.41
C GLY A 103 -5.70 -3.07 10.48
N ALA A 104 -5.03 -2.80 11.60
CA ALA A 104 -4.92 -3.72 12.72
C ALA A 104 -6.29 -4.04 13.35
N ARG A 105 -7.12 -3.02 13.60
CA ARG A 105 -8.49 -3.20 14.11
C ARG A 105 -9.36 -3.99 13.13
N PHE A 106 -9.20 -3.72 11.86
CA PHE A 106 -9.93 -4.42 10.81
C PHE A 106 -9.53 -5.90 10.77
N PHE A 107 -8.23 -6.20 10.85
CA PHE A 107 -7.76 -7.58 10.93
C PHE A 107 -8.22 -8.28 12.20
N GLN A 108 -8.29 -7.61 13.33
CA GLN A 108 -8.79 -8.19 14.59
C GLN A 108 -10.20 -8.78 14.43
N ASN A 109 -11.08 -8.10 13.67
CA ASN A 109 -12.42 -8.62 13.39
C ASN A 109 -12.37 -9.90 12.54
N ILE A 110 -11.44 -9.95 11.55
CA ILE A 110 -11.27 -11.12 10.69
C ILE A 110 -10.64 -12.29 11.46
N ALA A 111 -9.68 -12.01 12.35
CA ALA A 111 -9.01 -13.03 13.15
C ALA A 111 -9.98 -13.79 14.08
N ASN A 112 -11.12 -13.21 14.44
CA ASN A 112 -12.16 -13.88 15.20
C ASN A 112 -12.82 -15.04 14.42
N GLU A 113 -12.67 -15.07 13.09
CA GLU A 113 -13.08 -16.22 12.27
C GLU A 113 -12.22 -17.48 12.53
N ASN A 114 -11.05 -17.33 13.18
CA ASN A 114 -10.15 -18.45 13.50
C ASN A 114 -10.81 -19.57 14.31
N THR A 115 -11.91 -19.28 15.01
CA THR A 115 -12.66 -20.28 15.79
C THR A 115 -13.75 -20.99 14.98
N THR A 116 -14.05 -20.55 13.76
CA THR A 116 -15.18 -21.08 12.97
C THR A 116 -14.83 -22.31 12.14
N SER A 117 -13.54 -22.55 11.89
CA SER A 117 -13.04 -23.69 11.11
C SER A 117 -11.72 -24.19 11.67
N ARG A 118 -11.39 -25.42 11.33
CA ARG A 118 -10.03 -25.94 11.51
C ARG A 118 -9.17 -25.51 10.33
N ARG A 119 -7.84 -25.56 10.53
CA ARG A 119 -6.82 -25.35 9.48
C ARG A 119 -7.12 -24.14 8.59
N GLN A 120 -7.23 -22.98 9.24
CA GLN A 120 -7.66 -21.76 8.57
C GLN A 120 -6.46 -20.94 8.12
N LEU A 121 -6.40 -20.61 6.83
CA LEU A 121 -5.45 -19.65 6.27
C LEU A 121 -6.11 -18.30 6.09
N ILE A 122 -5.60 -17.27 6.76
CA ILE A 122 -6.06 -15.89 6.60
C ILE A 122 -4.95 -15.05 5.96
N ILE A 123 -5.24 -14.43 4.83
CA ILE A 123 -4.36 -13.49 4.15
C ILE A 123 -4.97 -12.10 4.22
N HIS A 124 -4.30 -11.20 4.92
CA HIS A 124 -4.67 -9.79 5.01
C HIS A 124 -3.80 -8.96 4.07
N GLU A 125 -4.36 -8.57 2.93
CA GLU A 125 -3.69 -7.74 1.93
C GLU A 125 -3.79 -6.27 2.36
N VAL A 126 -2.63 -5.61 2.44
CA VAL A 126 -2.47 -4.22 2.87
C VAL A 126 -1.84 -3.43 1.73
N MET A 127 -2.23 -2.17 1.57
CA MET A 127 -1.62 -1.25 0.59
C MET A 127 -0.10 -1.14 0.80
N GLY A 128 0.61 -0.82 -0.27
CA GLY A 128 2.08 -0.67 -0.28
C GLY A 128 2.69 -1.33 -1.50
N ARG A 129 2.73 -0.57 -2.62
CA ARG A 129 3.25 -1.08 -3.91
C ARG A 129 4.75 -1.31 -3.87
N HIS A 130 5.49 -0.35 -3.33
CA HIS A 130 6.96 -0.33 -3.32
C HIS A 130 7.55 -0.23 -1.93
N CYS A 131 6.70 -0.13 -0.90
CA CYS A 131 7.10 0.00 0.49
C CYS A 131 6.23 -0.86 1.40
N GLY A 132 6.85 -1.74 2.15
CA GLY A 132 6.18 -2.65 3.09
C GLY A 132 5.90 -2.04 4.47
N TRP A 133 6.20 -0.75 4.67
CA TRP A 133 6.08 -0.11 5.97
C TRP A 133 4.66 -0.23 6.56
N LEU A 134 3.64 0.06 5.76
CA LEU A 134 2.25 -0.01 6.22
C LEU A 134 1.84 -1.43 6.62
N THR A 135 2.24 -2.42 5.84
CA THR A 135 1.98 -3.84 6.12
C THR A 135 2.64 -4.28 7.41
N ALA A 136 3.93 -3.95 7.58
CA ALA A 136 4.68 -4.26 8.79
C ALA A 136 4.12 -3.49 10.00
N GLY A 137 3.76 -2.22 9.84
CA GLY A 137 3.13 -1.39 10.87
C GLY A 137 1.76 -1.93 11.31
N THR A 138 0.93 -2.35 10.36
CA THR A 138 -0.37 -2.97 10.64
C THR A 138 -0.22 -4.28 11.41
N ALA A 139 0.71 -5.13 11.00
CA ALA A 139 1.01 -6.38 11.69
C ALA A 139 1.55 -6.14 13.11
N TYR A 140 2.40 -5.12 13.28
CA TYR A 140 2.94 -4.72 14.58
C TYR A 140 1.84 -4.21 15.53
N GLU A 141 0.98 -3.29 15.08
CA GLU A 141 -0.12 -2.76 15.89
C GLU A 141 -1.14 -3.86 16.23
N TYR A 142 -1.41 -4.77 15.29
CA TYR A 142 -2.25 -5.93 15.57
C TYR A 142 -1.62 -6.82 16.66
N ARG A 143 -0.35 -7.21 16.52
CA ARG A 143 0.36 -8.05 17.51
C ARG A 143 0.39 -7.40 18.89
N LYS A 144 0.58 -6.09 18.96
CA LYS A 144 0.52 -5.31 20.18
C LYS A 144 -0.88 -5.35 20.83
N SER A 145 -1.94 -5.37 20.02
CA SER A 145 -3.30 -5.47 20.55
C SER A 145 -3.56 -6.81 21.26
N LEU A 146 -2.89 -7.89 20.84
CA LEU A 146 -2.99 -9.21 21.47
C LEU A 146 -2.46 -9.24 22.90
N GLU A 147 -1.59 -8.31 23.28
CA GLU A 147 -1.03 -8.22 24.66
C GLU A 147 -2.12 -7.89 25.70
N ASN A 148 -3.20 -7.23 25.26
CA ASN A 148 -4.31 -6.84 26.10
C ASN A 148 -5.52 -7.79 26.02
N MET A 149 -5.40 -8.88 25.25
CA MET A 149 -6.46 -9.88 25.11
C MET A 149 -6.31 -10.97 26.17
N THR A 150 -7.46 -11.47 26.66
CA THR A 150 -7.50 -12.65 27.51
C THR A 150 -7.71 -13.88 26.63
N PHE A 151 -6.76 -14.79 26.69
CA PHE A 151 -6.81 -16.08 26.00
C PHE A 151 -7.26 -17.19 26.95
N LEU A 152 -7.90 -18.22 26.41
CA LEU A 152 -8.42 -19.38 27.13
C LEU A 152 -7.88 -20.66 26.46
N PRO A 153 -6.61 -21.05 26.72
CA PRO A 153 -5.97 -22.18 26.05
C PRO A 153 -6.72 -23.50 26.23
N GLU A 154 -7.41 -23.64 27.36
CA GLU A 154 -8.23 -24.83 27.69
C GLU A 154 -9.42 -25.00 26.71
N LEU A 155 -9.83 -23.91 26.07
CA LEU A 155 -10.87 -23.90 25.05
C LEU A 155 -10.30 -23.80 23.63
N ASN A 156 -9.01 -24.06 23.47
CA ASN A 156 -8.28 -23.91 22.20
C ASN A 156 -8.30 -22.47 21.65
N ILE A 157 -8.41 -21.49 22.56
CA ILE A 157 -8.32 -20.05 22.27
C ILE A 157 -6.97 -19.59 22.81
N SER A 158 -5.90 -19.92 22.07
CA SER A 158 -4.53 -19.59 22.42
C SER A 158 -4.02 -18.34 21.68
N LYS A 159 -3.06 -17.63 22.24
CA LYS A 159 -2.45 -16.46 21.61
C LYS A 159 -1.81 -16.82 20.27
N GLU A 160 -1.15 -17.96 20.20
CA GLU A 160 -0.45 -18.45 19.03
C GLU A 160 -1.38 -18.59 17.82
N ARG A 161 -2.63 -18.99 18.03
CA ARG A 161 -3.64 -19.09 16.98
C ARG A 161 -4.05 -17.73 16.40
N TRP A 162 -3.99 -16.67 17.21
CA TRP A 162 -4.28 -15.29 16.78
C TRP A 162 -3.05 -14.53 16.32
N ASP A 163 -1.83 -15.02 16.59
CA ASP A 163 -0.61 -14.27 16.29
C ASP A 163 -0.36 -14.10 14.78
N VAL A 164 0.56 -13.21 14.45
CA VAL A 164 1.06 -12.98 13.09
C VAL A 164 2.07 -14.07 12.75
N HIS A 165 1.76 -14.89 11.75
CA HIS A 165 2.63 -16.00 11.34
C HIS A 165 3.60 -15.61 10.23
N ALA A 166 3.20 -14.67 9.36
CA ALA A 166 4.08 -14.12 8.33
C ALA A 166 3.72 -12.68 7.96
N VAL A 167 4.74 -11.94 7.53
CA VAL A 167 4.61 -10.60 6.93
C VAL A 167 5.43 -10.61 5.65
N TYR A 168 4.79 -10.45 4.50
CA TYR A 168 5.45 -10.39 3.19
C TYR A 168 5.39 -8.97 2.65
N ILE A 169 6.56 -8.43 2.34
CA ILE A 169 6.76 -7.04 1.89
C ILE A 169 7.51 -7.00 0.56
N PRO A 170 7.36 -5.94 -0.25
CA PRO A 170 7.98 -5.89 -1.58
C PRO A 170 9.51 -5.86 -1.56
N GLU A 171 10.12 -5.42 -0.45
CA GLU A 171 11.57 -5.30 -0.29
C GLU A 171 12.29 -6.64 -0.08
N ILE A 172 11.54 -7.72 0.17
CA ILE A 172 12.10 -9.04 0.50
C ILE A 172 11.48 -10.12 -0.39
N ASP A 173 12.32 -10.85 -1.09
CA ASP A 173 11.89 -12.00 -1.86
C ASP A 173 11.36 -13.12 -1.00
N VAL A 174 10.30 -13.77 -1.46
CA VAL A 174 9.66 -14.89 -0.75
C VAL A 174 10.16 -16.22 -1.30
N ASP A 175 10.82 -16.99 -0.45
CA ASP A 175 11.12 -18.41 -0.72
C ASP A 175 9.89 -19.25 -0.35
N PHE A 176 9.01 -19.49 -1.33
CA PHE A 176 7.75 -20.18 -1.13
C PHE A 176 7.92 -21.62 -0.62
N GLN A 177 8.98 -22.31 -1.01
CA GLN A 177 9.22 -23.68 -0.54
C GLN A 177 9.55 -23.70 0.94
N LYS A 178 10.47 -22.84 1.37
CA LYS A 178 10.87 -22.72 2.76
C LYS A 178 9.73 -22.22 3.65
N GLU A 179 9.01 -21.20 3.15
CA GLU A 179 7.88 -20.61 3.87
C GLU A 179 6.70 -21.60 4.00
N SER A 180 6.40 -22.39 2.96
CA SER A 180 5.39 -23.44 3.05
C SER A 180 5.70 -24.47 4.14
N GLN A 181 6.96 -24.90 4.26
CA GLN A 181 7.38 -25.83 5.33
C GLN A 181 7.22 -25.20 6.71
N ARG A 182 7.65 -23.94 6.87
CA ARG A 182 7.55 -23.21 8.14
C ARG A 182 6.10 -22.98 8.55
N LEU A 183 5.27 -22.51 7.63
CA LEU A 183 3.87 -22.22 7.88
C LEU A 183 3.03 -23.48 8.06
N ARG A 184 3.39 -24.61 7.39
CA ARG A 184 2.77 -25.92 7.61
C ARG A 184 2.90 -26.33 9.07
N LYS A 185 4.09 -26.18 9.65
CA LYS A 185 4.32 -26.46 11.07
C LYS A 185 3.39 -25.61 11.95
N GLY A 186 3.29 -24.29 11.67
CA GLY A 186 2.36 -23.41 12.39
C GLY A 186 0.90 -23.84 12.26
N MET A 187 0.48 -24.26 11.05
CA MET A 187 -0.86 -24.77 10.81
C MET A 187 -1.13 -26.06 11.61
N ASP A 188 -0.17 -26.98 11.66
CA ASP A 188 -0.31 -28.25 12.38
C ASP A 188 -0.36 -28.04 13.92
N GLU A 189 0.33 -27.01 14.42
CA GLU A 189 0.38 -26.68 15.85
C GLU A 189 -0.83 -25.85 16.32
N ASN A 190 -1.31 -24.91 15.47
CA ASN A 190 -2.27 -23.87 15.89
C ASN A 190 -3.61 -23.93 15.16
N ASP A 191 -3.80 -24.83 14.20
CA ASP A 191 -4.99 -24.88 13.33
C ASP A 191 -5.28 -23.56 12.57
N CYS A 192 -4.30 -22.65 12.50
CA CYS A 192 -4.43 -21.37 11.83
C CYS A 192 -3.08 -20.82 11.36
N VAL A 193 -3.12 -20.09 10.25
CA VAL A 193 -2.02 -19.26 9.76
C VAL A 193 -2.54 -17.89 9.33
N ASN A 194 -2.02 -16.84 9.95
CA ASN A 194 -2.35 -15.44 9.66
C ASN A 194 -1.17 -14.78 8.94
N ILE A 195 -1.41 -14.31 7.72
CA ILE A 195 -0.42 -13.67 6.85
C ILE A 195 -0.83 -12.22 6.60
N PHE A 196 0.10 -11.28 6.80
CA PHE A 196 -0.01 -9.91 6.33
C PHE A 196 0.77 -9.79 5.02
N LEU A 197 0.10 -9.36 3.97
CA LEU A 197 0.62 -9.33 2.62
C LEU A 197 0.60 -7.90 2.07
N SER A 198 1.77 -7.35 1.74
CA SER A 198 1.83 -6.08 1.05
C SER A 198 1.39 -6.21 -0.40
N GLU A 199 0.75 -5.17 -0.90
CA GLU A 199 0.29 -5.08 -2.29
C GLU A 199 1.39 -5.35 -3.32
N GLY A 200 2.64 -4.98 -3.03
CA GLY A 200 3.78 -5.19 -3.94
C GLY A 200 4.57 -6.47 -3.69
N ALA A 201 4.24 -7.25 -2.65
CA ALA A 201 5.02 -8.44 -2.32
C ALA A 201 4.90 -9.55 -3.38
N GLY A 202 6.00 -10.24 -3.66
CA GLY A 202 6.06 -11.39 -4.55
C GLY A 202 5.82 -11.07 -6.04
N MET A 203 5.85 -9.81 -6.44
CA MET A 203 5.55 -9.40 -7.82
C MET A 203 6.45 -10.08 -8.86
N ASP A 204 7.74 -10.20 -8.58
CA ASP A 204 8.68 -10.84 -9.51
C ASP A 204 8.37 -12.33 -9.74
N ALA A 205 7.87 -13.02 -8.71
CA ALA A 205 7.45 -14.40 -8.82
C ALA A 205 6.15 -14.53 -9.64
N ILE A 206 5.20 -13.62 -9.42
CA ILE A 206 3.94 -13.58 -10.18
C ILE A 206 4.18 -13.28 -11.65
N VAL A 207 5.01 -12.27 -11.94
CA VAL A 207 5.36 -11.91 -13.32
C VAL A 207 6.03 -13.09 -14.04
N ARG A 208 7.03 -13.72 -13.42
CA ARG A 208 7.68 -14.92 -13.96
C ARG A 208 6.71 -16.07 -14.23
N GLU A 209 5.72 -16.27 -13.37
CA GLU A 209 4.71 -17.31 -13.58
C GLU A 209 3.79 -16.96 -14.76
N ILE A 210 3.34 -15.72 -14.90
CA ILE A 210 2.52 -15.26 -16.04
C ILE A 210 3.29 -15.45 -17.35
N GLU A 211 4.54 -14.98 -17.41
CA GLU A 211 5.41 -15.11 -18.59
C GLU A 211 5.69 -16.59 -18.96
N SER A 212 5.89 -17.44 -17.94
CA SER A 212 6.12 -18.88 -18.17
C SER A 212 4.93 -19.60 -18.80
N LYS A 213 3.72 -19.06 -18.59
CA LYS A 213 2.48 -19.56 -19.21
C LYS A 213 2.23 -18.98 -20.61
N GLY A 214 3.08 -18.06 -21.07
CA GLY A 214 2.91 -17.36 -22.35
C GLY A 214 1.78 -16.34 -22.32
N GLU A 215 1.36 -15.90 -21.14
CA GLU A 215 0.36 -14.85 -20.94
C GLU A 215 1.04 -13.48 -20.92
N GLU A 216 0.34 -12.45 -21.41
CA GLU A 216 0.84 -11.07 -21.33
C GLU A 216 0.68 -10.53 -19.92
N VAL A 217 1.76 -9.94 -19.38
CA VAL A 217 1.70 -9.22 -18.10
C VAL A 217 0.89 -7.94 -18.30
N PRO A 218 -0.20 -7.72 -17.55
CA PRO A 218 -0.99 -6.50 -17.69
C PRO A 218 -0.16 -5.28 -17.27
N CYS A 219 0.10 -4.38 -18.25
CA CYS A 219 0.87 -3.17 -18.03
C CYS A 219 0.03 -1.92 -18.32
N ASP A 220 0.38 -0.81 -17.68
CA ASP A 220 -0.17 0.51 -18.02
C ASP A 220 0.46 1.06 -19.30
N ALA A 221 0.01 2.23 -19.76
CA ALA A 221 0.53 2.88 -20.96
C ALA A 221 2.02 3.27 -20.87
N PHE A 222 2.64 3.13 -19.69
CA PHE A 222 4.03 3.45 -19.41
C PHE A 222 4.90 2.20 -19.19
N GLY A 223 4.32 0.99 -19.33
CA GLY A 223 5.01 -0.28 -19.16
C GLY A 223 5.11 -0.76 -17.70
N HIS A 224 4.44 -0.11 -16.75
CA HIS A 224 4.39 -0.58 -15.38
C HIS A 224 3.29 -1.63 -15.21
N VAL A 225 3.61 -2.70 -14.46
CA VAL A 225 2.63 -3.75 -14.15
C VAL A 225 1.41 -3.17 -13.45
N ARG A 226 0.24 -3.45 -14.01
CA ARG A 226 -1.05 -3.04 -13.43
C ARG A 226 -1.42 -3.95 -12.28
N LEU A 227 -1.07 -3.54 -11.07
CA LEU A 227 -1.29 -4.33 -9.85
C LEU A 227 -2.77 -4.61 -9.60
N ASP A 228 -3.66 -3.71 -9.99
CA ASP A 228 -5.11 -3.85 -9.79
C ASP A 228 -5.70 -5.02 -10.60
N ASP A 229 -5.06 -5.39 -11.71
CA ASP A 229 -5.50 -6.50 -12.56
C ASP A 229 -4.98 -7.87 -12.05
N ILE A 230 -4.09 -7.87 -11.06
CA ILE A 230 -3.50 -9.08 -10.47
C ILE A 230 -4.09 -9.31 -9.07
N ASN A 231 -4.79 -10.41 -8.89
CA ASN A 231 -5.30 -10.80 -7.57
C ASN A 231 -4.21 -11.53 -6.75
N ARG A 232 -3.36 -10.75 -6.08
CA ARG A 232 -2.20 -11.24 -5.31
C ARG A 232 -2.60 -12.12 -4.13
N GLY A 233 -3.59 -11.68 -3.36
CA GLY A 233 -4.10 -12.48 -2.26
C GLY A 233 -4.54 -13.86 -2.72
N GLN A 234 -5.23 -13.93 -3.87
CA GLN A 234 -5.62 -15.21 -4.47
C GLN A 234 -4.41 -16.02 -4.95
N TRP A 235 -3.40 -15.35 -5.51
CA TRP A 235 -2.18 -16.01 -5.96
C TRP A 235 -1.41 -16.61 -4.77
N PHE A 236 -1.20 -15.83 -3.70
CA PHE A 236 -0.57 -16.31 -2.47
C PHE A 236 -1.39 -17.43 -1.81
N ALA A 237 -2.72 -17.30 -1.80
CA ALA A 237 -3.60 -18.35 -1.31
C ALA A 237 -3.40 -19.67 -2.07
N LYS A 238 -3.27 -19.60 -3.40
CA LYS A 238 -3.00 -20.77 -4.23
C LYS A 238 -1.65 -21.40 -3.93
N GLN A 239 -0.61 -20.59 -3.66
CA GLN A 239 0.71 -21.11 -3.30
C GLN A 239 0.73 -21.83 -1.96
N PHE A 240 -0.06 -21.36 -0.99
CA PHE A 240 0.01 -21.86 0.39
C PHE A 240 -1.13 -22.81 0.77
N ALA A 241 -2.35 -22.67 0.25
CA ALA A 241 -3.50 -23.42 0.73
C ALA A 241 -3.31 -24.95 0.65
N GLU A 242 -2.83 -25.46 -0.48
CA GLU A 242 -2.55 -26.89 -0.65
C GLU A 242 -1.37 -27.33 0.24
N ALA A 243 -0.27 -26.56 0.24
CA ALA A 243 0.93 -26.89 1.03
C ALA A 243 0.64 -26.93 2.54
N LEU A 244 -0.26 -26.06 3.00
CA LEU A 244 -0.68 -26.01 4.40
C LEU A 244 -1.84 -26.98 4.72
N ASP A 245 -2.43 -27.63 3.71
CA ASP A 245 -3.62 -28.45 3.89
C ASP A 245 -4.73 -27.65 4.61
N ALA A 246 -5.01 -26.46 4.08
CA ALA A 246 -5.97 -25.55 4.66
C ALA A 246 -7.40 -25.94 4.30
N ASP A 247 -8.26 -26.12 5.32
CA ASP A 247 -9.68 -26.40 5.10
C ASP A 247 -10.45 -25.16 4.62
N LYS A 248 -10.01 -23.97 5.07
CA LYS A 248 -10.62 -22.69 4.72
C LYS A 248 -9.57 -21.63 4.48
N THR A 249 -9.73 -20.86 3.41
CA THR A 249 -8.90 -19.71 3.12
C THR A 249 -9.75 -18.43 3.06
N LEU A 250 -9.34 -17.43 3.82
CA LEU A 250 -9.95 -16.11 3.82
C LEU A 250 -8.94 -15.09 3.28
N ILE A 251 -9.38 -14.25 2.34
CA ILE A 251 -8.58 -13.15 1.79
C ILE A 251 -9.33 -11.87 2.05
N GLN A 252 -8.66 -10.96 2.74
CA GLN A 252 -9.21 -9.67 3.12
C GLN A 252 -8.27 -8.56 2.66
N LYS A 253 -8.83 -7.47 2.15
CA LYS A 253 -8.09 -6.27 1.78
C LYS A 253 -8.43 -5.13 2.71
N SER A 254 -7.40 -4.40 3.16
CA SER A 254 -7.54 -3.12 3.84
C SER A 254 -6.82 -2.02 3.06
N GLY A 255 -7.56 -0.98 2.74
CA GLY A 255 -7.06 0.19 2.02
C GLY A 255 -8.18 1.09 1.58
#